data_1af3edff3ba28fe299f422590f99fc1a
#
_entry.id   1af3edff3ba28fe299f422590f99fc1a
#
_cell.length_a   1.000
_cell.length_b   1.000
_cell.length_c   1.000
_cell.angle_alpha   90.00
_cell.angle_beta   90.00
_cell.angle_gamma   90.00
#
_symmetry.space_group_name_H-M   'P 1'
#
loop_
_entity.id
_entity.type
_entity.pdbx_description
1 polymer ?
#
loop_
_entity_poly.entity_id
_entity_poly.type
_entity_poly.pdbx_seq_one_letter_code
_entity_poly.pdbx_strand_id
1 'polypeptide(L)'
;MRRLPVLVLLISCVTLPLYAQTPEGWKMRVDRSQSAQDPDDRPDLTFTAKGKGFHVKGGPAGTFWNARNNAAGNYTLKATFNLNEPSSHTNYYGLVFGGAQLEGANQAYTYFVVAQDGSYLIRQRTGDATKDVARSKHEAVRRPDQSGRSSNALEVRVTGDTVSYLVNGTVVHSTPKAGTATDGIVGFRVNHQLDVAVEGFEVQRS
;
A
#
# COMPACT_ATOMS: atom_id res chain seq x y z
N MET A 1 65.59 17.41 -28.71
CA MET A 1 64.66 16.48 -28.09
C MET A 1 63.54 17.28 -27.46
N ARG A 2 62.38 17.36 -28.12
CA ARG A 2 61.17 18.06 -27.58
C ARG A 2 60.35 17.04 -26.77
N ARG A 3 60.15 17.30 -25.47
CA ARG A 3 59.28 16.51 -24.60
C ARG A 3 57.87 17.02 -24.75
N LEU A 4 56.92 16.17 -25.21
CA LEU A 4 55.49 16.47 -25.19
C LEU A 4 54.96 16.28 -23.74
N PRO A 5 54.12 17.19 -23.24
CA PRO A 5 53.44 16.98 -21.98
C PRO A 5 52.26 15.97 -22.17
N VAL A 6 52.22 14.97 -21.31
CA VAL A 6 51.08 14.05 -21.21
C VAL A 6 49.99 14.73 -20.37
N LEU A 7 48.88 15.08 -21.03
CA LEU A 7 47.70 15.63 -20.36
C LEU A 7 46.90 14.48 -19.77
N VAL A 8 46.95 14.31 -18.44
CA VAL A 8 46.12 13.33 -17.71
C VAL A 8 44.75 13.95 -17.51
N LEU A 9 43.74 13.44 -18.24
CA LEU A 9 42.34 13.84 -18.11
C LEU A 9 41.75 13.07 -16.90
N LEU A 10 41.56 13.74 -15.76
CA LEU A 10 40.86 13.22 -14.60
C LEU A 10 39.35 13.27 -14.90
N ILE A 11 38.76 12.11 -15.21
CA ILE A 11 37.30 11.95 -15.31
C ILE A 11 36.75 11.86 -13.89
N SER A 12 36.21 12.96 -13.37
CA SER A 12 35.42 12.98 -12.14
C SER A 12 34.10 12.25 -12.38
N CYS A 13 33.98 11.02 -11.89
CA CYS A 13 32.70 10.31 -11.82
C CYS A 13 31.81 11.01 -10.79
N VAL A 14 30.91 11.91 -11.23
CA VAL A 14 29.85 12.46 -10.37
C VAL A 14 28.83 11.36 -10.13
N THR A 15 28.90 10.71 -8.98
CA THR A 15 27.83 9.83 -8.51
C THR A 15 26.67 10.70 -8.06
N LEU A 16 25.66 10.86 -8.92
CA LEU A 16 24.39 11.45 -8.54
C LEU A 16 23.74 10.53 -7.51
N PRO A 17 23.22 11.06 -6.38
CA PRO A 17 22.47 10.26 -5.44
C PRO A 17 21.25 9.67 -6.16
N LEU A 18 21.12 8.36 -6.14
CA LEU A 18 19.92 7.67 -6.61
C LEU A 18 18.78 8.02 -5.62
N TYR A 19 18.06 9.09 -5.88
CA TYR A 19 16.80 9.32 -5.18
C TYR A 19 15.87 8.16 -5.53
N ALA A 20 15.33 7.51 -4.51
CA ALA A 20 14.35 6.46 -4.68
C ALA A 20 13.14 7.05 -5.41
N GLN A 21 13.02 6.77 -6.70
CA GLN A 21 11.94 7.31 -7.53
C GLN A 21 10.68 6.49 -7.32
N THR A 22 9.55 7.19 -7.19
CA THR A 22 8.23 6.56 -7.26
C THR A 22 8.13 5.68 -8.51
N PRO A 23 7.65 4.43 -8.40
CA PRO A 23 7.56 3.53 -9.55
C PRO A 23 6.79 4.15 -10.72
N GLU A 24 7.24 3.89 -11.94
CA GLU A 24 6.67 4.49 -13.15
C GLU A 24 5.15 4.27 -13.25
N GLY A 25 4.42 5.36 -13.52
CA GLY A 25 2.97 5.38 -13.64
C GLY A 25 2.20 5.25 -12.32
N TRP A 26 2.90 5.05 -11.20
CA TRP A 26 2.29 5.04 -9.88
C TRP A 26 2.24 6.44 -9.29
N LYS A 27 1.21 6.66 -8.49
CA LYS A 27 1.01 7.86 -7.68
C LYS A 27 0.89 7.47 -6.23
N MET A 28 1.16 8.41 -5.34
CA MET A 28 0.92 8.25 -3.91
C MET A 28 0.26 9.51 -3.34
N ARG A 29 -0.59 9.31 -2.36
CA ARG A 29 -1.09 10.32 -1.46
C ARG A 29 -0.56 10.03 -0.08
N VAL A 30 0.06 11.03 0.53
CA VAL A 30 0.57 10.97 1.90
C VAL A 30 -0.44 11.63 2.82
N ASP A 31 -0.91 10.89 3.81
CA ASP A 31 -1.83 11.38 4.84
C ASP A 31 -0.99 11.76 6.08
N ARG A 32 -0.58 13.00 6.17
CA ARG A 32 0.16 13.54 7.32
C ARG A 32 -0.80 13.99 8.43
N SER A 33 -0.33 13.94 9.66
CA SER A 33 -0.98 14.56 10.81
C SER A 33 -1.12 16.09 10.61
N GLN A 34 -2.08 16.68 11.31
CA GLN A 34 -2.17 18.15 11.39
C GLN A 34 -1.06 18.74 12.28
N SER A 35 -0.45 17.94 13.15
CA SER A 35 0.70 18.34 13.96
C SER A 35 1.99 18.09 13.20
N ALA A 36 2.75 19.14 12.92
CA ALA A 36 4.06 19.05 12.27
C ALA A 36 5.12 18.30 13.11
N GLN A 37 4.86 18.08 14.41
CA GLN A 37 5.73 17.36 15.34
C GLN A 37 5.28 15.92 15.60
N ASP A 38 4.26 15.44 14.91
CA ASP A 38 3.79 14.07 15.09
C ASP A 38 4.93 13.08 14.77
N PRO A 39 5.36 12.25 15.72
CA PRO A 39 6.43 11.28 15.48
C PRO A 39 6.05 10.25 14.42
N ASP A 40 4.76 10.00 14.20
CA ASP A 40 4.26 9.08 13.21
C ASP A 40 4.49 9.57 11.77
N ASP A 41 4.75 10.88 11.59
CA ASP A 41 5.05 11.48 10.29
C ASP A 41 6.56 11.46 9.93
N ARG A 42 7.39 10.82 10.72
CA ARG A 42 8.85 10.74 10.51
C ARG A 42 9.37 9.30 10.59
N PRO A 43 10.38 8.92 9.76
CA PRO A 43 10.93 9.67 8.62
C PRO A 43 9.92 9.84 7.47
N ASP A 44 10.32 10.56 6.43
CA ASP A 44 9.48 10.70 5.22
C ASP A 44 9.16 9.32 4.61
N LEU A 45 7.96 9.24 4.03
CA LEU A 45 7.49 8.04 3.35
C LEU A 45 8.27 7.82 2.05
N THR A 46 8.82 6.64 1.88
CA THR A 46 9.44 6.19 0.64
C THR A 46 8.58 5.13 -0.04
N PHE A 47 8.47 5.24 -1.38
CA PHE A 47 7.77 4.27 -2.20
C PHE A 47 8.60 3.96 -3.43
N THR A 48 9.07 2.73 -3.56
CA THR A 48 10.01 2.30 -4.59
C THR A 48 9.59 0.98 -5.24
N ALA A 49 10.03 0.75 -6.47
CA ALA A 49 9.97 -0.58 -7.07
C ALA A 49 11.00 -1.50 -6.39
N LYS A 50 10.62 -2.77 -6.16
CA LYS A 50 11.49 -3.81 -5.60
C LYS A 50 11.22 -5.13 -6.30
N GLY A 51 12.14 -5.57 -7.13
CA GLY A 51 11.94 -6.76 -7.95
C GLY A 51 10.72 -6.62 -8.88
N LYS A 52 9.75 -7.53 -8.76
CA LYS A 52 8.46 -7.46 -9.47
C LYS A 52 7.35 -6.80 -8.66
N GLY A 53 7.67 -6.19 -7.54
CA GLY A 53 6.72 -5.58 -6.61
C GLY A 53 7.18 -4.21 -6.15
N PHE A 54 6.79 -3.85 -4.92
CA PHE A 54 7.00 -2.54 -4.34
C PHE A 54 7.55 -2.64 -2.93
N HIS A 55 8.18 -1.56 -2.48
CA HIS A 55 8.61 -1.38 -1.11
C HIS A 55 8.15 -0.02 -0.60
N VAL A 56 7.50 -0.03 0.54
CA VAL A 56 7.03 1.17 1.26
C VAL A 56 7.66 1.17 2.64
N LYS A 57 8.30 2.28 3.00
CA LYS A 57 8.86 2.48 4.34
C LYS A 57 8.75 3.95 4.72
N GLY A 58 8.35 4.23 5.95
CA GLY A 58 8.36 5.58 6.47
C GLY A 58 7.35 5.88 7.55
N GLY A 59 7.32 7.15 7.96
CA GLY A 59 6.47 7.65 9.03
C GLY A 59 5.01 7.77 8.65
N PRO A 60 4.62 8.68 7.74
CA PRO A 60 3.21 8.94 7.48
C PRO A 60 2.51 7.80 6.74
N ALA A 61 1.18 7.75 6.91
CA ALA A 61 0.36 6.81 6.14
C ALA A 61 0.32 7.20 4.65
N GLY A 62 0.28 6.21 3.77
CA GLY A 62 0.21 6.41 2.33
C GLY A 62 -0.82 5.53 1.64
N THR A 63 -1.42 6.08 0.59
CA THR A 63 -2.25 5.36 -0.38
C THR A 63 -1.56 5.41 -1.72
N PHE A 64 -1.44 4.25 -2.39
CA PHE A 64 -0.64 4.05 -3.60
C PHE A 64 -1.49 3.45 -4.70
N TRP A 65 -1.44 4.02 -5.91
CA TRP A 65 -2.23 3.54 -7.04
C TRP A 65 -1.55 3.86 -8.37
N ASN A 66 -1.96 3.14 -9.40
CA ASN A 66 -1.73 3.51 -10.79
C ASN A 66 -3.09 3.73 -11.45
N ALA A 67 -3.30 4.84 -12.13
CA ALA A 67 -4.59 5.17 -12.76
C ALA A 67 -5.02 4.15 -13.83
N ARG A 68 -4.09 3.35 -14.37
CA ARG A 68 -4.37 2.25 -15.29
C ARG A 68 -4.96 1.02 -14.59
N ASN A 69 -4.73 0.89 -13.28
CA ASN A 69 -5.26 -0.19 -12.46
C ASN A 69 -6.67 0.20 -12.00
N ASN A 70 -7.67 -0.19 -12.73
CA ASN A 70 -9.07 -0.03 -12.36
C ASN A 70 -9.81 -1.36 -12.45
N ALA A 71 -10.89 -1.50 -11.73
CA ALA A 71 -11.75 -2.66 -11.73
C ALA A 71 -13.23 -2.25 -11.78
N ALA A 72 -14.06 -3.06 -12.41
CA ALA A 72 -15.50 -2.88 -12.46
C ALA A 72 -16.19 -4.23 -12.66
N GLY A 73 -17.43 -4.33 -12.21
CA GLY A 73 -18.21 -5.57 -12.33
C GLY A 73 -17.72 -6.66 -11.40
N ASN A 74 -17.45 -7.85 -11.96
CA ASN A 74 -16.86 -8.98 -11.23
C ASN A 74 -15.34 -8.98 -11.39
N TYR A 75 -14.61 -9.10 -10.30
CA TYR A 75 -13.15 -9.16 -10.34
C TYR A 75 -12.57 -9.70 -9.03
N THR A 76 -11.31 -10.08 -9.10
CA THR A 76 -10.47 -10.39 -7.94
C THR A 76 -9.29 -9.42 -7.92
N LEU A 77 -9.12 -8.71 -6.81
CA LEU A 77 -7.95 -7.90 -6.49
C LEU A 77 -7.15 -8.60 -5.42
N LYS A 78 -5.85 -8.81 -5.64
CA LYS A 78 -4.99 -9.49 -4.66
C LYS A 78 -3.58 -8.92 -4.63
N ALA A 79 -2.91 -9.10 -3.50
CA ALA A 79 -1.48 -8.89 -3.30
C ALA A 79 -0.99 -9.62 -2.05
N THR A 80 0.29 -9.92 -2.00
CA THR A 80 0.99 -10.39 -0.79
C THR A 80 1.73 -9.22 -0.16
N PHE A 81 1.49 -9.02 1.12
CA PHE A 81 2.15 -8.00 1.93
C PHE A 81 3.12 -8.66 2.90
N ASN A 82 4.39 -8.33 2.76
CA ASN A 82 5.45 -8.79 3.64
C ASN A 82 5.81 -7.64 4.58
N LEU A 83 5.38 -7.74 5.83
CA LEU A 83 5.78 -6.82 6.89
C LEU A 83 7.22 -7.15 7.29
N ASN A 84 8.14 -6.20 7.10
CA ASN A 84 9.56 -6.33 7.45
C ASN A 84 9.86 -5.75 8.83
N GLU A 85 9.23 -4.61 9.17
CA GLU A 85 9.34 -3.96 10.48
C GLU A 85 7.95 -3.46 10.91
N PRO A 86 7.43 -3.89 12.06
CA PRO A 86 6.17 -3.41 12.60
C PRO A 86 6.35 -2.02 13.23
N SER A 87 5.27 -1.27 13.29
CA SER A 87 5.19 -0.05 14.07
C SER A 87 5.20 -0.34 15.59
N SER A 88 5.52 0.65 16.39
CA SER A 88 5.44 0.59 17.86
C SER A 88 4.02 0.41 18.39
N HIS A 89 3.00 0.74 17.60
CA HIS A 89 1.58 0.57 17.92
C HIS A 89 0.84 -0.08 16.73
N THR A 90 -0.42 -0.46 16.93
CA THR A 90 -1.20 -1.18 15.90
C THR A 90 -1.41 -0.31 14.67
N ASN A 91 -0.79 -0.69 13.56
CA ASN A 91 -0.93 -0.06 12.26
C ASN A 91 -1.28 -1.08 11.17
N TYR A 92 -1.91 -0.61 10.09
CA TYR A 92 -2.55 -1.43 9.09
C TYR A 92 -1.91 -1.27 7.72
N TYR A 93 -1.97 -2.34 6.92
CA TYR A 93 -1.57 -2.35 5.50
C TYR A 93 -2.47 -3.28 4.71
N GLY A 94 -2.70 -3.00 3.43
CA GLY A 94 -3.51 -3.85 2.56
C GLY A 94 -4.07 -3.16 1.33
N LEU A 95 -5.17 -3.68 0.82
CA LEU A 95 -5.75 -3.35 -0.47
C LEU A 95 -6.69 -2.14 -0.43
N VAL A 96 -6.72 -1.39 -1.53
CA VAL A 96 -7.64 -0.27 -1.81
C VAL A 96 -8.40 -0.57 -3.09
N PHE A 97 -9.72 -0.34 -3.11
CA PHE A 97 -10.58 -0.55 -4.27
C PHE A 97 -11.73 0.45 -4.32
N GLY A 98 -12.44 0.52 -5.46
CA GLY A 98 -13.51 1.49 -5.67
C GLY A 98 -13.03 2.93 -5.60
N GLY A 99 -11.77 3.18 -5.97
CA GLY A 99 -11.13 4.48 -5.83
C GLY A 99 -11.60 5.50 -6.84
N ALA A 100 -11.93 6.71 -6.35
CA ALA A 100 -12.27 7.88 -7.13
C ALA A 100 -11.59 9.12 -6.55
N GLN A 101 -11.16 10.05 -7.42
CA GLN A 101 -10.58 11.35 -7.05
C GLN A 101 -9.45 11.27 -6.01
N LEU A 102 -8.60 10.24 -6.08
CA LEU A 102 -7.61 9.89 -5.05
C LEU A 102 -6.57 10.99 -4.78
N GLU A 103 -6.36 11.92 -5.71
CA GLU A 103 -5.44 13.06 -5.58
C GLU A 103 -6.07 14.25 -4.83
N GLY A 104 -7.37 14.37 -4.88
CA GLY A 104 -8.11 15.56 -4.41
C GLY A 104 -8.64 15.44 -2.97
N ALA A 105 -9.23 16.55 -2.48
CA ALA A 105 -9.91 16.59 -1.20
C ALA A 105 -11.16 15.67 -1.16
N ASN A 106 -11.79 15.44 -2.33
CA ASN A 106 -12.99 14.60 -2.48
C ASN A 106 -12.66 13.13 -2.75
N GLN A 107 -11.46 12.66 -2.33
CA GLN A 107 -11.07 11.27 -2.47
C GLN A 107 -12.13 10.32 -1.90
N ALA A 108 -12.42 9.25 -2.60
CA ALA A 108 -13.32 8.21 -2.10
C ALA A 108 -12.76 6.84 -2.44
N TYR A 109 -12.78 5.91 -1.50
CA TYR A 109 -12.36 4.52 -1.70
C TYR A 109 -12.75 3.63 -0.53
N THR A 110 -12.80 2.33 -0.78
CA THR A 110 -12.85 1.31 0.26
C THR A 110 -11.47 0.67 0.43
N TYR A 111 -11.08 0.35 1.66
CA TYR A 111 -9.85 -0.38 1.91
C TYR A 111 -10.07 -1.57 2.85
N PHE A 112 -9.38 -2.65 2.53
CA PHE A 112 -9.29 -3.86 3.31
C PHE A 112 -7.84 -4.06 3.74
N VAL A 113 -7.58 -3.98 5.03
CA VAL A 113 -6.24 -3.95 5.61
C VAL A 113 -6.14 -4.86 6.81
N VAL A 114 -4.93 -5.36 7.08
CA VAL A 114 -4.60 -6.18 8.25
C VAL A 114 -3.53 -5.50 9.09
N ALA A 115 -3.45 -5.88 10.36
CA ALA A 115 -2.47 -5.33 11.30
C ALA A 115 -1.62 -6.41 11.98
N GLN A 116 -0.51 -5.95 12.55
CA GLN A 116 0.44 -6.80 13.29
C GLN A 116 -0.14 -7.49 14.53
N ASP A 117 -1.27 -7.00 15.06
CA ASP A 117 -1.94 -7.61 16.20
C ASP A 117 -2.92 -8.75 15.84
N GLY A 118 -2.99 -9.10 14.54
CA GLY A 118 -3.88 -10.13 14.01
C GLY A 118 -5.29 -9.64 13.67
N SER A 119 -5.50 -8.32 13.67
CA SER A 119 -6.79 -7.74 13.28
C SER A 119 -6.87 -7.45 11.79
N TYR A 120 -8.09 -7.42 11.26
CA TYR A 120 -8.43 -6.84 9.97
C TYR A 120 -9.39 -5.66 10.15
N LEU A 121 -9.38 -4.77 9.18
CA LEU A 121 -10.27 -3.61 9.09
C LEU A 121 -10.74 -3.44 7.65
N ILE A 122 -12.06 -3.27 7.49
CA ILE A 122 -12.68 -2.82 6.24
C ILE A 122 -13.28 -1.46 6.53
N ARG A 123 -12.88 -0.45 5.75
CA ARG A 123 -13.29 0.93 5.99
C ARG A 123 -13.52 1.66 4.68
N GLN A 124 -14.52 2.51 4.66
CA GLN A 124 -14.80 3.43 3.58
C GLN A 124 -14.26 4.83 3.93
N ARG A 125 -13.69 5.51 2.95
CA ARG A 125 -13.27 6.91 3.04
C ARG A 125 -14.02 7.75 2.02
N THR A 126 -14.45 8.94 2.44
CA THR A 126 -15.04 9.97 1.57
C THR A 126 -14.54 11.34 2.06
N GLY A 127 -13.65 11.96 1.29
CA GLY A 127 -12.90 13.13 1.73
C GLY A 127 -12.08 12.82 2.99
N ASP A 128 -12.30 13.58 4.05
CA ASP A 128 -11.64 13.36 5.34
C ASP A 128 -12.43 12.41 6.26
N ALA A 129 -13.69 12.14 5.94
CA ALA A 129 -14.55 11.25 6.72
C ALA A 129 -14.21 9.78 6.45
N THR A 130 -14.26 8.97 7.51
CA THR A 130 -14.11 7.51 7.43
C THR A 130 -15.24 6.81 8.18
N LYS A 131 -15.64 5.64 7.66
CA LYS A 131 -16.67 4.79 8.25
C LYS A 131 -16.18 3.34 8.28
N ASP A 132 -16.12 2.75 9.47
CA ASP A 132 -15.82 1.32 9.61
C ASP A 132 -17.00 0.49 9.09
N VAL A 133 -16.69 -0.45 8.21
CA VAL A 133 -17.64 -1.47 7.74
C VAL A 133 -17.54 -2.70 8.62
N ALA A 134 -16.33 -3.16 8.90
CA ALA A 134 -16.04 -4.28 9.79
C ALA A 134 -14.64 -4.15 10.39
N ARG A 135 -14.48 -4.59 11.63
CA ARG A 135 -13.19 -4.72 12.32
C ARG A 135 -13.26 -5.89 13.27
N SER A 136 -12.32 -6.81 13.18
CA SER A 136 -12.18 -7.93 14.11
C SER A 136 -10.77 -8.51 14.08
N LYS A 137 -10.44 -9.37 15.03
CA LYS A 137 -9.29 -10.28 14.95
C LYS A 137 -9.70 -11.57 14.25
N HIS A 138 -8.78 -12.16 13.50
CA HIS A 138 -9.01 -13.42 12.82
C HIS A 138 -7.72 -14.24 12.76
N GLU A 139 -7.81 -15.53 12.98
CA GLU A 139 -6.65 -16.46 13.01
C GLU A 139 -5.92 -16.55 11.66
N ALA A 140 -6.62 -16.32 10.54
CA ALA A 140 -6.02 -16.25 9.22
C ALA A 140 -5.02 -15.10 9.06
N VAL A 141 -5.09 -14.04 9.88
CA VAL A 141 -4.13 -12.94 9.88
C VAL A 141 -2.88 -13.35 10.64
N ARG A 142 -1.80 -13.62 9.92
CA ARG A 142 -0.51 -13.97 10.52
C ARG A 142 0.10 -12.77 11.20
N ARG A 143 0.43 -12.95 12.48
CA ARG A 143 1.15 -11.95 13.28
C ARG A 143 2.65 -12.04 13.00
N PRO A 144 3.41 -10.96 13.28
CA PRO A 144 4.86 -11.01 13.23
C PRO A 144 5.43 -12.12 14.12
N ASP A 145 6.46 -12.77 13.63
CA ASP A 145 7.28 -13.72 14.37
C ASP A 145 8.25 -12.99 15.32
N GLN A 146 9.18 -13.74 15.93
CA GLN A 146 10.20 -13.19 16.83
C GLN A 146 11.16 -12.19 16.16
N SER A 147 11.25 -12.22 14.81
CA SER A 147 12.03 -11.25 14.04
C SER A 147 11.24 -10.00 13.67
N GLY A 148 9.98 -9.88 14.09
CA GLY A 148 9.10 -8.79 13.75
C GLY A 148 8.47 -8.90 12.36
N ARG A 149 8.56 -10.05 11.68
CA ARG A 149 8.15 -10.24 10.28
C ARG A 149 6.91 -11.09 10.15
N SER A 150 6.07 -10.73 9.19
CA SER A 150 4.93 -11.57 8.78
C SER A 150 4.64 -11.41 7.29
N SER A 151 3.96 -12.39 6.70
CA SER A 151 3.51 -12.35 5.32
C SER A 151 2.03 -12.70 5.26
N ASN A 152 1.22 -11.81 4.68
CA ASN A 152 -0.22 -11.99 4.50
C ASN A 152 -0.61 -11.77 3.04
N ALA A 153 -1.21 -12.77 2.41
CA ALA A 153 -1.86 -12.63 1.10
C ALA A 153 -3.28 -12.12 1.33
N LEU A 154 -3.59 -10.94 0.80
CA LEU A 154 -4.91 -10.34 0.87
C LEU A 154 -5.61 -10.43 -0.48
N GLU A 155 -6.91 -10.67 -0.44
CA GLU A 155 -7.75 -10.73 -1.63
C GLU A 155 -9.10 -10.07 -1.36
N VAL A 156 -9.57 -9.27 -2.31
CA VAL A 156 -10.94 -8.76 -2.41
C VAL A 156 -11.57 -9.39 -3.64
N ARG A 157 -12.63 -10.16 -3.47
CA ARG A 157 -13.37 -10.81 -4.55
C ARG A 157 -14.76 -10.20 -4.67
N VAL A 158 -15.05 -9.60 -5.81
CA VAL A 158 -16.38 -9.08 -6.16
C VAL A 158 -17.03 -10.05 -7.13
N THR A 159 -18.13 -10.68 -6.71
CA THR A 159 -18.85 -11.67 -7.51
C THR A 159 -20.35 -11.51 -7.32
N GLY A 160 -21.06 -11.18 -8.39
CA GLY A 160 -22.50 -10.88 -8.32
C GLY A 160 -22.77 -9.75 -7.32
N ASP A 161 -23.61 -10.03 -6.33
CA ASP A 161 -24.03 -9.08 -5.31
C ASP A 161 -23.20 -9.17 -4.01
N THR A 162 -22.05 -9.84 -4.04
CA THR A 162 -21.24 -10.09 -2.84
C THR A 162 -19.81 -9.59 -3.02
N VAL A 163 -19.27 -8.98 -1.97
CA VAL A 163 -17.84 -8.67 -1.82
C VAL A 163 -17.29 -9.54 -0.70
N SER A 164 -16.35 -10.42 -1.04
CA SER A 164 -15.65 -11.29 -0.07
C SER A 164 -14.24 -10.78 0.17
N TYR A 165 -13.84 -10.80 1.44
CA TYR A 165 -12.53 -10.35 1.91
C TYR A 165 -11.77 -11.55 2.45
N LEU A 166 -10.62 -11.86 1.85
CA LEU A 166 -9.84 -13.04 2.19
C LEU A 166 -8.44 -12.67 2.69
N VAL A 167 -8.00 -13.40 3.68
CA VAL A 167 -6.61 -13.40 4.16
C VAL A 167 -6.06 -14.81 4.07
N ASN A 168 -4.93 -14.98 3.39
CA ASN A 168 -4.25 -16.28 3.23
C ASN A 168 -5.20 -17.38 2.70
N GLY A 169 -6.11 -17.02 1.79
CA GLY A 169 -7.09 -17.92 1.19
C GLY A 169 -8.38 -18.16 2.01
N THR A 170 -8.43 -17.65 3.25
CA THR A 170 -9.60 -17.79 4.13
C THR A 170 -10.49 -16.56 4.07
N VAL A 171 -11.79 -16.72 3.84
CA VAL A 171 -12.77 -15.62 3.91
C VAL A 171 -12.89 -15.17 5.37
N VAL A 172 -12.48 -13.93 5.64
CA VAL A 172 -12.56 -13.35 6.99
C VAL A 172 -13.80 -12.47 7.17
N HIS A 173 -14.38 -11.99 6.06
CA HIS A 173 -15.61 -11.20 6.05
C HIS A 173 -16.26 -11.21 4.67
N SER A 174 -17.58 -10.94 4.63
CA SER A 174 -18.30 -10.68 3.38
C SER A 174 -19.34 -9.59 3.60
N THR A 175 -19.58 -8.78 2.56
CA THR A 175 -20.61 -7.74 2.56
C THR A 175 -21.44 -7.82 1.29
N PRO A 176 -22.69 -7.32 1.30
CA PRO A 176 -23.39 -7.02 0.07
C PRO A 176 -22.59 -6.01 -0.77
N LYS A 177 -22.62 -6.16 -2.09
CA LYS A 177 -22.06 -5.17 -3.02
C LYS A 177 -22.81 -3.84 -2.92
N ALA A 178 -24.12 -3.92 -2.69
CA ALA A 178 -24.95 -2.73 -2.46
C ALA A 178 -24.43 -1.93 -1.24
N GLY A 179 -24.15 -0.63 -1.46
CA GLY A 179 -23.57 0.24 -0.42
C GLY A 179 -22.06 0.18 -0.28
N THR A 180 -21.37 -0.62 -1.11
CA THR A 180 -19.91 -0.65 -1.20
C THR A 180 -19.48 -0.18 -2.60
N ALA A 181 -18.73 0.93 -2.70
CA ALA A 181 -18.14 1.33 -3.96
C ALA A 181 -17.07 0.29 -4.34
N THR A 182 -17.34 -0.51 -5.37
CA THR A 182 -16.43 -1.55 -5.86
C THR A 182 -15.75 -1.17 -7.16
N ASP A 183 -16.40 -0.37 -7.99
CA ASP A 183 -15.92 0.00 -9.32
C ASP A 183 -15.07 1.27 -9.24
N GLY A 184 -13.87 1.25 -9.81
CA GLY A 184 -12.95 2.37 -9.81
C GLY A 184 -11.48 1.97 -9.75
N ILE A 185 -10.64 2.91 -9.35
CA ILE A 185 -9.18 2.70 -9.21
C ILE A 185 -8.91 1.71 -8.07
N VAL A 186 -7.94 0.83 -8.30
CA VAL A 186 -7.44 -0.08 -7.28
C VAL A 186 -5.98 0.20 -6.96
N GLY A 187 -5.60 -0.10 -5.72
CA GLY A 187 -4.27 0.17 -5.20
C GLY A 187 -4.05 -0.50 -3.85
N PHE A 188 -3.17 0.07 -3.06
CA PHE A 188 -2.91 -0.41 -1.71
C PHE A 188 -2.63 0.74 -0.76
N ARG A 189 -2.69 0.47 0.54
CA ARG A 189 -2.45 1.42 1.61
C ARG A 189 -1.48 0.82 2.62
N VAL A 190 -0.58 1.65 3.13
CA VAL A 190 0.31 1.34 4.25
C VAL A 190 0.20 2.48 5.25
N ASN A 191 -0.09 2.15 6.51
CA ASN A 191 -0.21 3.14 7.57
C ASN A 191 1.15 3.46 8.20
N HIS A 192 1.11 4.21 9.31
CA HIS A 192 2.25 4.85 9.94
C HIS A 192 3.37 3.89 10.36
N GLN A 193 4.62 4.32 10.17
CA GLN A 193 5.83 3.69 10.71
C GLN A 193 5.96 2.19 10.41
N LEU A 194 5.54 1.78 9.22
CA LEU A 194 5.67 0.41 8.75
C LEU A 194 6.74 0.31 7.67
N ASP A 195 7.40 -0.86 7.62
CA ASP A 195 8.24 -1.29 6.51
C ASP A 195 7.57 -2.50 5.86
N VAL A 196 7.06 -2.32 4.64
CA VAL A 196 6.23 -3.32 3.94
C VAL A 196 6.70 -3.50 2.51
N ALA A 197 6.97 -4.76 2.11
CA ALA A 197 7.09 -5.11 0.71
C ALA A 197 5.74 -5.64 0.19
N VAL A 198 5.36 -5.25 -1.04
CA VAL A 198 4.12 -5.65 -1.70
C VAL A 198 4.47 -6.41 -2.97
N GLU A 199 3.98 -7.64 -3.09
CA GLU A 199 4.28 -8.54 -4.21
C GLU A 199 2.98 -9.07 -4.83
N GLY A 200 3.03 -9.41 -6.12
CA GLY A 200 1.89 -10.03 -6.81
C GLY A 200 0.63 -9.17 -6.84
N PHE A 201 0.77 -7.83 -6.83
CA PHE A 201 -0.37 -6.93 -6.97
C PHE A 201 -1.02 -7.14 -8.34
N GLU A 202 -2.25 -7.61 -8.34
CA GLU A 202 -2.94 -8.07 -9.55
C GLU A 202 -4.45 -7.83 -9.47
N VAL A 203 -5.03 -7.49 -10.62
CA VAL A 203 -6.48 -7.42 -10.85
C VAL A 203 -6.86 -8.43 -11.94
N GLN A 204 -7.64 -9.43 -11.58
CA GLN A 204 -8.21 -10.42 -12.50
C GLN A 204 -9.69 -10.08 -12.71
N ARG A 205 -10.08 -9.80 -13.96
CA ARG A 205 -11.49 -9.57 -14.35
C ARG A 205 -12.10 -10.90 -14.77
N SER A 206 -13.35 -11.13 -14.36
CA SER A 206 -14.12 -12.33 -14.67
C SER A 206 -15.15 -12.03 -15.74
#